data_377eda9181cd7cf30eeb330cbd1d05f0
#
_entry.id   377eda9181cd7cf30eeb330cbd1d05f0
#
_cell.length_a   1.000
_cell.length_b   1.000
_cell.length_c   1.000
_cell.angle_alpha   90.00
_cell.angle_beta   90.00
_cell.angle_gamma   90.00
#
_symmetry.space_group_name_H-M   'P 1'
#
loop_
_entity.id
_entity.type
_entity.pdbx_description
1 polymer ?
#
loop_
_entity_poly.entity_id
_entity_poly.type
_entity_poly.pdbx_seq_one_letter_code
_entity_poly.pdbx_strand_id
1 'polypeptide(L)'
;YKRQANKDLFQIGEVTKKLGVTRRMLLNYEDLGLLTPAYKNKSSGFRYYSADNIAHVRIIKTLQKLGLSLSEISRYFNNTENLDDIIERMISLRSQLDLCIAQLQLRQSQTADFEIIHTTLPAFTAYCQEFRDSDLDQKTNGLRQAFIEATKIYTLDSMCKMCIEVSIGSTSNGRYMIPVATAAGVIDTHIKDIPQVSAICIYYRGPYENFHTVQDKLINYAKENGLAACGYFRNTFMEGPPTHGANKNAYITQIALPVQSLTTDSSL
;
A
#
# COMPACT_ATOMS: atom_id res chain seq x y z
N TYR A 1 38.35 -19.45 -33.23
CA TYR A 1 37.51 -19.14 -32.03
C TYR A 1 37.06 -17.67 -31.92
N LYS A 2 37.75 -16.69 -32.54
CA LYS A 2 37.39 -15.25 -32.46
C LYS A 2 36.26 -14.78 -33.40
N ARG A 3 35.77 -15.57 -34.34
CA ARG A 3 34.72 -15.17 -35.30
C ARG A 3 33.29 -15.56 -34.91
N GLN A 4 33.09 -16.47 -33.96
CA GLN A 4 31.76 -16.88 -33.49
C GLN A 4 31.21 -15.98 -32.38
N ALA A 5 32.04 -15.31 -31.60
CA ALA A 5 31.65 -14.44 -30.48
C ALA A 5 30.94 -13.13 -30.91
N ASN A 6 30.91 -12.81 -32.21
CA ASN A 6 30.34 -11.53 -32.69
C ASN A 6 28.94 -11.63 -33.28
N LYS A 7 28.30 -12.83 -33.30
CA LYS A 7 27.01 -13.05 -33.91
C LYS A 7 25.82 -12.74 -32.96
N ASP A 8 26.10 -12.67 -31.67
CA ASP A 8 25.04 -12.50 -30.64
C ASP A 8 25.15 -11.18 -29.86
N LEU A 9 25.83 -10.18 -30.43
CA LEU A 9 25.97 -8.87 -29.84
C LEU A 9 25.12 -7.83 -30.55
N PHE A 10 24.35 -7.07 -29.76
CA PHE A 10 23.44 -6.05 -30.22
C PHE A 10 24.02 -4.66 -29.99
N GLN A 11 23.85 -3.77 -30.96
CA GLN A 11 24.21 -2.36 -30.78
C GLN A 11 23.16 -1.66 -29.91
N ILE A 12 23.56 -0.55 -29.26
CA ILE A 12 22.68 0.22 -28.39
C ILE A 12 21.36 0.61 -29.06
N GLY A 13 21.37 0.93 -30.35
CA GLY A 13 20.16 1.26 -31.13
C GLY A 13 19.21 0.08 -31.32
N GLU A 14 19.73 -1.14 -31.44
CA GLU A 14 18.93 -2.36 -31.54
C GLU A 14 18.30 -2.69 -30.18
N VAL A 15 19.07 -2.58 -29.09
CA VAL A 15 18.60 -2.81 -27.72
C VAL A 15 17.48 -1.83 -27.37
N THR A 16 17.65 -0.54 -27.71
CA THR A 16 16.63 0.48 -27.43
C THR A 16 15.32 0.18 -28.14
N LYS A 17 15.37 -0.21 -29.42
CA LYS A 17 14.16 -0.59 -30.19
C LYS A 17 13.49 -1.84 -29.63
N LYS A 18 14.26 -2.90 -29.34
CA LYS A 18 13.72 -4.18 -28.86
C LYS A 18 13.09 -4.08 -27.48
N LEU A 19 13.64 -3.26 -26.58
CA LEU A 19 13.20 -3.14 -25.20
C LEU A 19 12.30 -1.92 -24.94
N GLY A 20 12.14 -1.01 -25.89
CA GLY A 20 11.41 0.23 -25.69
C GLY A 20 12.04 1.08 -24.56
N VAL A 21 13.36 1.20 -24.55
CA VAL A 21 14.12 2.06 -23.66
C VAL A 21 14.85 3.12 -24.46
N THR A 22 15.19 4.23 -23.84
CA THR A 22 16.01 5.26 -24.48
C THR A 22 17.50 4.94 -24.32
N ARG A 23 18.33 5.50 -25.23
CA ARG A 23 19.78 5.42 -25.11
C ARG A 23 20.25 5.98 -23.76
N ARG A 24 19.62 7.08 -23.30
CA ARG A 24 19.93 7.72 -22.01
C ARG A 24 19.68 6.77 -20.83
N MET A 25 18.59 5.99 -20.87
CA MET A 25 18.30 5.00 -19.82
C MET A 25 19.38 3.92 -19.73
N LEU A 26 19.82 3.38 -20.87
CA LEU A 26 20.90 2.38 -20.88
C LEU A 26 22.21 2.94 -20.32
N LEU A 27 22.56 4.16 -20.70
CA LEU A 27 23.77 4.83 -20.18
C LEU A 27 23.65 5.07 -18.66
N ASN A 28 22.47 5.51 -18.19
CA ASN A 28 22.24 5.68 -16.76
C ASN A 28 22.35 4.37 -15.97
N TYR A 29 21.90 3.25 -16.54
CA TYR A 29 22.10 1.93 -15.91
C TYR A 29 23.57 1.54 -15.86
N GLU A 30 24.38 1.89 -16.88
CA GLU A 30 25.83 1.68 -16.87
C GLU A 30 26.49 2.56 -15.79
N ASP A 31 26.13 3.84 -15.72
CA ASP A 31 26.71 4.81 -14.77
C ASP A 31 26.41 4.42 -13.31
N LEU A 32 25.26 3.79 -13.07
CA LEU A 32 24.87 3.27 -11.76
C LEU A 32 25.40 1.85 -11.47
N GLY A 33 26.19 1.26 -12.39
CA GLY A 33 26.71 -0.09 -12.23
C GLY A 33 25.67 -1.20 -12.36
N LEU A 34 24.43 -0.87 -12.76
CA LEU A 34 23.36 -1.83 -12.98
C LEU A 34 23.48 -2.61 -14.28
N LEU A 35 24.26 -2.12 -15.22
CA LEU A 35 24.47 -2.74 -16.52
C LEU A 35 25.93 -2.58 -16.94
N THR A 36 26.55 -3.67 -17.35
CA THR A 36 27.88 -3.63 -17.98
C THR A 36 27.76 -4.16 -19.39
N PRO A 37 28.06 -3.36 -20.44
CA PRO A 37 28.01 -3.83 -21.81
C PRO A 37 29.00 -4.99 -22.01
N ALA A 38 28.61 -6.01 -22.78
CA ALA A 38 29.44 -7.18 -23.07
C ALA A 38 30.74 -6.79 -23.76
N TYR A 39 30.72 -5.73 -24.56
CA TYR A 39 31.92 -5.19 -25.22
C TYR A 39 31.78 -3.68 -25.44
N LYS A 40 32.85 -2.94 -25.14
CA LYS A 40 33.00 -1.51 -25.46
C LYS A 40 34.23 -1.32 -26.31
N ASN A 41 34.07 -0.80 -27.53
CA ASN A 41 35.16 -0.52 -28.41
C ASN A 41 36.00 0.66 -27.88
N LYS A 42 37.24 0.44 -27.59
CA LYS A 42 38.15 1.43 -26.99
C LYS A 42 38.42 2.65 -27.88
N SER A 43 38.42 2.48 -29.21
CA SER A 43 38.74 3.54 -30.16
C SER A 43 37.53 4.37 -30.57
N SER A 44 36.37 3.72 -30.75
CA SER A 44 35.14 4.40 -31.20
C SER A 44 34.12 4.68 -30.08
N GLY A 45 34.32 4.09 -28.90
CA GLY A 45 33.37 4.20 -27.78
C GLY A 45 32.06 3.43 -27.99
N PHE A 46 31.90 2.69 -29.10
CA PHE A 46 30.67 1.94 -29.35
C PHE A 46 30.48 0.79 -28.35
N ARG A 47 29.24 0.64 -27.88
CA ARG A 47 28.79 -0.36 -26.90
C ARG A 47 28.01 -1.46 -27.59
N TYR A 48 28.28 -2.70 -27.17
CA TYR A 48 27.64 -3.90 -27.65
C TYR A 48 27.15 -4.72 -26.46
N TYR A 49 25.94 -5.24 -26.54
CA TYR A 49 25.22 -5.91 -25.47
C TYR A 49 24.94 -7.35 -25.89
N SER A 50 25.11 -8.28 -24.96
CA SER A 50 24.75 -9.69 -25.14
C SER A 50 23.24 -9.93 -24.92
N ALA A 51 22.78 -11.15 -25.21
CA ALA A 51 21.44 -11.58 -24.85
C ALA A 51 21.19 -11.49 -23.33
N ASP A 52 22.21 -11.80 -22.51
CA ASP A 52 22.11 -11.68 -21.05
C ASP A 52 21.95 -10.23 -20.61
N ASN A 53 22.65 -9.29 -21.24
CA ASN A 53 22.43 -7.86 -20.99
C ASN A 53 21.00 -7.44 -21.32
N ILE A 54 20.42 -7.95 -22.40
CA ILE A 54 19.02 -7.68 -22.78
C ILE A 54 18.06 -8.24 -21.73
N ALA A 55 18.29 -9.48 -21.27
CA ALA A 55 17.49 -10.09 -20.21
C ALA A 55 17.59 -9.29 -18.92
N HIS A 56 18.78 -8.86 -18.54
CA HIS A 56 19.02 -8.04 -17.35
C HIS A 56 18.28 -6.69 -17.41
N VAL A 57 18.36 -5.97 -18.53
CA VAL A 57 17.61 -4.72 -18.73
C VAL A 57 16.09 -4.94 -18.65
N ARG A 58 15.59 -6.10 -19.13
CA ARG A 58 14.18 -6.45 -18.97
C ARG A 58 13.77 -6.55 -17.51
N ILE A 59 14.60 -7.19 -16.67
CA ILE A 59 14.33 -7.31 -15.23
C ILE A 59 14.33 -5.91 -14.59
N ILE A 60 15.33 -5.07 -14.86
CA ILE A 60 15.38 -3.68 -14.37
C ILE A 60 14.07 -2.94 -14.72
N LYS A 61 13.63 -3.01 -15.98
CA LYS A 61 12.39 -2.37 -16.41
C LYS A 61 11.16 -2.92 -15.68
N THR A 62 11.11 -4.22 -15.46
CA THR A 62 9.98 -4.84 -14.74
C THR A 62 9.92 -4.33 -13.31
N LEU A 63 11.05 -4.30 -12.62
CA LEU A 63 11.14 -3.79 -11.25
C LEU A 63 10.79 -2.29 -11.17
N GLN A 64 11.25 -1.48 -12.13
CA GLN A 64 10.85 -0.07 -12.21
C GLN A 64 9.34 0.13 -12.45
N LYS A 65 8.72 -0.72 -13.29
CA LYS A 65 7.26 -0.70 -13.48
C LYS A 65 6.49 -1.07 -12.22
N LEU A 66 7.08 -1.86 -11.35
CA LEU A 66 6.55 -2.18 -10.02
C LEU A 66 6.84 -1.08 -8.99
N GLY A 67 7.46 0.03 -9.41
CA GLY A 67 7.71 1.18 -8.57
C GLY A 67 9.02 1.15 -7.78
N LEU A 68 9.96 0.23 -8.09
CA LEU A 68 11.28 0.25 -7.48
C LEU A 68 12.14 1.35 -8.11
N SER A 69 12.84 2.09 -7.26
CA SER A 69 13.89 3.02 -7.66
C SER A 69 15.14 2.26 -8.16
N LEU A 70 16.00 2.93 -8.91
CA LEU A 70 17.24 2.31 -9.39
C LEU A 70 18.20 1.92 -8.25
N SER A 71 18.17 2.64 -7.13
CA SER A 71 18.92 2.28 -5.92
C SER A 71 18.41 1.00 -5.27
N GLU A 72 17.10 0.82 -5.16
CA GLU A 72 16.48 -0.41 -4.65
C GLU A 72 16.75 -1.60 -5.59
N ILE A 73 16.73 -1.36 -6.90
CA ILE A 73 17.08 -2.38 -7.90
C ILE A 73 18.55 -2.78 -7.78
N SER A 74 19.45 -1.83 -7.48
CA SER A 74 20.86 -2.13 -7.21
C SER A 74 21.01 -3.03 -5.98
N ARG A 75 20.30 -2.73 -4.89
CA ARG A 75 20.27 -3.58 -3.69
C ARG A 75 19.74 -4.99 -4.01
N TYR A 76 18.68 -5.09 -4.80
CA TYR A 76 18.11 -6.37 -5.24
C TYR A 76 19.12 -7.26 -5.98
N PHE A 77 19.95 -6.67 -6.85
CA PHE A 77 20.97 -7.45 -7.60
C PHE A 77 22.21 -7.78 -6.79
N ASN A 78 22.59 -6.95 -5.83
CA ASN A 78 23.82 -7.13 -5.08
C ASN A 78 23.70 -8.17 -3.95
N ASN A 79 22.52 -8.65 -3.61
CA ASN A 79 22.24 -9.70 -2.60
C ASN A 79 22.90 -9.49 -1.23
N THR A 80 23.38 -8.28 -0.91
CA THR A 80 24.20 -8.00 0.28
C THR A 80 23.44 -7.23 1.35
N GLU A 81 22.24 -6.73 1.05
CA GLU A 81 21.47 -5.88 1.92
C GLU A 81 20.10 -6.48 2.22
N ASN A 82 19.57 -6.15 3.40
CA ASN A 82 18.19 -6.48 3.77
C ASN A 82 17.21 -5.79 2.81
N LEU A 83 16.21 -6.54 2.34
CA LEU A 83 15.17 -6.07 1.43
C LEU A 83 13.81 -5.89 2.13
N ASP A 84 13.76 -6.00 3.46
CA ASP A 84 12.51 -5.98 4.21
C ASP A 84 11.72 -4.69 4.00
N ASP A 85 12.38 -3.53 3.93
CA ASP A 85 11.78 -2.24 3.64
C ASP A 85 11.11 -2.19 2.24
N ILE A 86 11.72 -2.84 1.24
CA ILE A 86 11.15 -2.96 -0.10
C ILE A 86 9.94 -3.89 -0.09
N ILE A 87 10.04 -5.01 0.62
CA ILE A 87 8.95 -5.98 0.77
C ILE A 87 7.75 -5.33 1.46
N GLU A 88 7.97 -4.64 2.58
CA GLU A 88 6.93 -3.93 3.32
C GLU A 88 6.22 -2.88 2.44
N ARG A 89 7.00 -2.10 1.68
CA ARG A 89 6.45 -1.14 0.74
C ARG A 89 5.62 -1.81 -0.37
N MET A 90 6.06 -2.95 -0.91
CA MET A 90 5.29 -3.70 -1.92
C MET A 90 3.99 -4.26 -1.34
N ILE A 91 4.01 -4.75 -0.10
CA ILE A 91 2.81 -5.20 0.62
C ILE A 91 1.84 -4.04 0.81
N SER A 92 2.34 -2.86 1.20
CA SER A 92 1.52 -1.64 1.33
C SER A 92 0.88 -1.23 0.01
N LEU A 93 1.65 -1.20 -1.08
CA LEU A 93 1.14 -0.89 -2.43
C LEU A 93 0.07 -1.89 -2.88
N ARG A 94 0.26 -3.19 -2.63
CA ARG A 94 -0.74 -4.21 -2.93
C ARG A 94 -2.05 -3.94 -2.18
N SER A 95 -1.97 -3.65 -0.88
CA SER A 95 -3.16 -3.34 -0.08
C SER A 95 -3.90 -2.10 -0.59
N GLN A 96 -3.16 -1.08 -1.04
CA GLN A 96 -3.76 0.12 -1.64
C GLN A 96 -4.45 -0.17 -2.98
N LEU A 97 -3.85 -1.03 -3.81
CA LEU A 97 -4.47 -1.47 -5.06
C LEU A 97 -5.74 -2.27 -4.80
N ASP A 98 -5.74 -3.16 -3.81
CA ASP A 98 -6.92 -3.93 -3.40
C ASP A 98 -8.07 -2.99 -2.96
N LEU A 99 -7.74 -1.95 -2.19
CA LEU A 99 -8.70 -0.90 -1.81
C LEU A 99 -9.29 -0.19 -3.04
N CYS A 100 -8.45 0.22 -3.99
CA CYS A 100 -8.90 0.89 -5.22
C CYS A 100 -9.77 -0.02 -6.08
N ILE A 101 -9.40 -1.29 -6.23
CA ILE A 101 -10.18 -2.28 -6.99
C ILE A 101 -11.56 -2.47 -6.38
N ALA A 102 -11.62 -2.69 -5.05
CA ALA A 102 -12.88 -2.85 -4.34
C ALA A 102 -13.77 -1.61 -4.47
N GLN A 103 -13.18 -0.41 -4.38
CA GLN A 103 -13.91 0.84 -4.59
C GLN A 103 -14.52 0.92 -5.99
N LEU A 104 -13.78 0.55 -7.04
CA LEU A 104 -14.27 0.56 -8.42
C LEU A 104 -15.38 -0.49 -8.63
N GLN A 105 -15.22 -1.69 -8.06
CA GLN A 105 -16.22 -2.75 -8.11
C GLN A 105 -17.53 -2.32 -7.44
N LEU A 106 -17.47 -1.70 -6.24
CA LEU A 106 -18.63 -1.17 -5.56
C LEU A 106 -19.33 -0.03 -6.29
N ARG A 107 -18.60 0.76 -7.08
CA ARG A 107 -19.22 1.77 -7.95
C ARG A 107 -20.03 1.14 -9.09
N GLN A 108 -19.60 -0.01 -9.59
CA GLN A 108 -20.28 -0.73 -10.68
C GLN A 108 -21.46 -1.57 -10.16
N SER A 109 -21.34 -2.15 -8.97
CA SER A 109 -22.40 -2.98 -8.38
C SER A 109 -23.56 -2.13 -7.91
N GLN A 110 -24.80 -2.55 -8.23
CA GLN A 110 -26.01 -1.95 -7.67
C GLN A 110 -26.45 -2.60 -6.36
N THR A 111 -25.84 -3.72 -5.99
CA THR A 111 -26.11 -4.47 -4.76
C THR A 111 -24.92 -4.38 -3.82
N ALA A 112 -25.20 -4.14 -2.55
CA ALA A 112 -24.20 -4.25 -1.49
C ALA A 112 -24.02 -5.74 -1.15
N ASP A 113 -23.15 -6.43 -1.89
CA ASP A 113 -22.71 -7.74 -1.48
C ASP A 113 -21.73 -7.58 -0.31
N PHE A 114 -22.16 -8.05 0.87
CA PHE A 114 -21.33 -8.05 2.09
C PHE A 114 -20.35 -9.23 2.06
N GLU A 115 -19.50 -9.30 1.04
CA GLU A 115 -18.44 -10.29 0.97
C GLU A 115 -17.37 -10.02 2.03
N ILE A 116 -17.05 -11.05 2.82
CA ILE A 116 -15.97 -10.95 3.81
C ILE A 116 -14.66 -11.33 3.15
N ILE A 117 -13.70 -10.41 3.20
CA ILE A 117 -12.39 -10.55 2.58
C ILE A 117 -11.32 -10.63 3.67
N HIS A 118 -10.41 -11.59 3.57
CA HIS A 118 -9.19 -11.62 4.36
C HIS A 118 -8.17 -10.67 3.75
N THR A 119 -7.64 -9.77 4.57
CA THR A 119 -6.69 -8.74 4.12
C THR A 119 -5.62 -8.46 5.17
N THR A 120 -4.59 -7.77 4.74
CA THR A 120 -3.59 -7.20 5.63
C THR A 120 -3.71 -5.68 5.56
N LEU A 121 -4.04 -5.06 6.70
CA LEU A 121 -4.03 -3.61 6.82
C LEU A 121 -2.57 -3.14 6.91
N PRO A 122 -2.11 -2.24 6.04
CA PRO A 122 -0.71 -1.83 5.99
C PRO A 122 -0.31 -1.02 7.23
N ALA A 123 0.99 -1.02 7.52
CA ALA A 123 1.58 -0.08 8.48
C ALA A 123 1.58 1.34 7.89
N PHE A 124 1.39 2.35 8.73
CA PHE A 124 1.49 3.77 8.36
C PHE A 124 1.71 4.63 9.60
N THR A 125 2.27 5.82 9.40
CA THR A 125 2.38 6.82 10.47
C THR A 125 1.17 7.75 10.44
N ALA A 126 0.58 8.02 11.58
CA ALA A 126 -0.62 8.85 11.70
C ALA A 126 -0.55 9.90 12.80
N TYR A 127 -1.17 11.04 12.56
CA TYR A 127 -1.63 11.93 13.60
C TYR A 127 -2.89 11.31 14.22
N CYS A 128 -2.83 11.03 15.53
CA CYS A 128 -3.87 10.34 16.27
C CYS A 128 -4.48 11.27 17.32
N GLN A 129 -5.82 11.29 17.38
CA GLN A 129 -6.57 12.00 18.40
C GLN A 129 -7.67 11.10 18.96
N GLU A 130 -7.68 10.91 20.28
CA GLU A 130 -8.68 10.12 20.98
C GLU A 130 -10.03 10.87 21.00
N PHE A 131 -11.13 10.12 20.92
CA PHE A 131 -12.46 10.65 21.11
C PHE A 131 -13.28 9.81 22.09
N ARG A 132 -14.23 10.47 22.77
CA ARG A 132 -15.20 9.84 23.67
C ARG A 132 -16.57 10.40 23.35
N ASP A 133 -17.16 9.88 22.28
CA ASP A 133 -18.39 10.40 21.74
C ASP A 133 -19.27 9.30 21.17
N SER A 134 -20.56 9.31 21.45
CA SER A 134 -21.52 8.34 20.91
C SER A 134 -22.25 8.86 19.67
N ASP A 135 -22.34 10.18 19.53
CA ASP A 135 -23.05 10.83 18.44
C ASP A 135 -22.26 10.80 17.13
N LEU A 136 -22.92 10.45 16.03
CA LEU A 136 -22.28 10.30 14.73
C LEU A 136 -21.86 11.65 14.13
N ASP A 137 -22.65 12.70 14.32
CA ASP A 137 -22.34 14.02 13.78
C ASP A 137 -21.13 14.63 14.52
N GLN A 138 -21.03 14.41 15.83
CA GLN A 138 -19.89 14.82 16.64
C GLN A 138 -18.63 14.06 16.22
N LYS A 139 -18.69 12.74 15.97
CA LYS A 139 -17.57 11.96 15.44
C LYS A 139 -17.11 12.44 14.06
N THR A 140 -18.07 12.75 13.19
CA THR A 140 -17.76 13.25 11.84
C THR A 140 -17.09 14.63 11.91
N ASN A 141 -17.61 15.52 12.77
CA ASN A 141 -17.01 16.82 13.01
C ASN A 141 -15.63 16.70 13.67
N GLY A 142 -15.45 15.80 14.64
CA GLY A 142 -14.18 15.52 15.30
C GLY A 142 -13.12 15.03 14.32
N LEU A 143 -13.46 14.09 13.42
CA LEU A 143 -12.56 13.63 12.37
C LEU A 143 -12.14 14.79 11.45
N ARG A 144 -13.08 15.67 11.09
CA ARG A 144 -12.79 16.85 10.27
C ARG A 144 -11.85 17.82 10.99
N GLN A 145 -12.03 18.04 12.29
CA GLN A 145 -11.14 18.90 13.08
C GLN A 145 -9.74 18.28 13.20
N ALA A 146 -9.64 16.99 13.51
CA ALA A 146 -8.36 16.28 13.53
C ALA A 146 -7.62 16.37 12.18
N PHE A 147 -8.34 16.26 11.07
CA PHE A 147 -7.77 16.44 9.74
C PHE A 147 -7.24 17.87 9.52
N ILE A 148 -8.00 18.90 9.92
CA ILE A 148 -7.57 20.31 9.80
C ILE A 148 -6.32 20.57 10.65
N GLU A 149 -6.28 20.04 11.89
CA GLU A 149 -5.14 20.18 12.79
C GLU A 149 -3.89 19.49 12.23
N ALA A 150 -4.02 18.25 11.80
CA ALA A 150 -2.92 17.52 11.16
C ALA A 150 -2.37 18.27 9.94
N THR A 151 -3.26 18.80 9.08
CA THR A 151 -2.87 19.51 7.84
C THR A 151 -2.10 20.81 8.11
N LYS A 152 -2.34 21.46 9.25
CA LYS A 152 -1.61 22.68 9.63
C LYS A 152 -0.16 22.42 10.05
N ILE A 153 0.11 21.21 10.55
CA ILE A 153 1.39 20.88 11.19
C ILE A 153 2.23 19.93 10.33
N TYR A 154 1.56 18.99 9.64
CA TYR A 154 2.22 17.89 8.93
C TYR A 154 1.89 17.85 7.44
N THR A 155 2.79 17.27 6.66
CA THR A 155 2.49 16.83 5.30
C THR A 155 1.65 15.58 5.36
N LEU A 156 0.51 15.58 4.69
CA LEU A 156 -0.37 14.41 4.64
C LEU A 156 0.24 13.31 3.76
N ASP A 157 0.08 12.06 4.18
CA ASP A 157 0.32 10.93 3.29
C ASP A 157 -0.88 10.79 2.34
N SER A 158 -0.67 11.10 1.06
CA SER A 158 -1.70 11.01 0.02
C SER A 158 -2.02 9.56 -0.39
N MET A 159 -1.19 8.61 -0.02
CA MET A 159 -1.36 7.20 -0.38
C MET A 159 -2.28 6.46 0.60
N CYS A 160 -2.29 6.88 1.86
CA CYS A 160 -3.13 6.29 2.90
C CYS A 160 -4.43 7.09 3.09
N LYS A 161 -5.51 6.39 3.41
CA LYS A 161 -6.82 7.01 3.67
C LYS A 161 -7.00 7.27 5.16
N MET A 162 -7.74 8.34 5.48
CA MET A 162 -8.17 8.60 6.86
C MET A 162 -9.04 7.45 7.38
N CYS A 163 -8.85 7.11 8.63
CA CYS A 163 -9.64 6.07 9.29
C CYS A 163 -9.92 6.42 10.74
N ILE A 164 -10.87 5.69 11.32
CA ILE A 164 -11.14 5.70 12.75
C ILE A 164 -11.00 4.29 13.30
N GLU A 165 -10.51 4.17 14.51
CA GLU A 165 -10.64 2.95 15.31
C GLU A 165 -11.71 3.14 16.36
N VAL A 166 -12.55 2.11 16.53
CA VAL A 166 -13.67 2.10 17.50
C VAL A 166 -13.58 0.80 18.27
N SER A 167 -13.69 0.85 19.59
CA SER A 167 -13.64 -0.34 20.43
C SER A 167 -14.84 -1.26 20.19
N ILE A 168 -14.62 -2.58 20.20
CA ILE A 168 -15.70 -3.57 20.15
C ILE A 168 -16.57 -3.41 21.40
N GLY A 169 -17.89 -3.36 21.21
CA GLY A 169 -18.85 -3.23 22.32
C GLY A 169 -19.01 -1.82 22.88
N SER A 170 -18.23 -0.84 22.42
CA SER A 170 -18.39 0.58 22.79
C SER A 170 -18.19 1.48 21.59
N THR A 171 -19.26 1.93 20.98
CA THR A 171 -19.18 2.89 19.89
C THR A 171 -18.72 4.28 20.33
N SER A 172 -18.64 4.53 21.65
CA SER A 172 -18.32 5.87 22.20
C SER A 172 -16.82 6.14 22.30
N ASN A 173 -15.97 5.12 22.33
CA ASN A 173 -14.54 5.28 22.52
C ASN A 173 -13.79 4.88 21.26
N GLY A 174 -12.84 5.72 20.86
CA GLY A 174 -12.02 5.44 19.70
C GLY A 174 -10.95 6.50 19.46
N ARG A 175 -10.32 6.42 18.29
CA ARG A 175 -9.34 7.41 17.84
C ARG A 175 -9.50 7.74 16.38
N TYR A 176 -9.32 9.00 16.04
CA TYR A 176 -9.13 9.47 14.67
C TYR A 176 -7.69 9.21 14.26
N MET A 177 -7.47 8.78 13.04
CA MET A 177 -6.15 8.55 12.48
C MET A 177 -6.04 9.22 11.12
N ILE A 178 -5.20 10.23 11.04
CA ILE A 178 -4.91 11.00 9.83
C ILE A 178 -3.51 10.63 9.36
N PRO A 179 -3.36 9.91 8.24
CA PRO A 179 -2.05 9.52 7.73
C PRO A 179 -1.19 10.72 7.39
N VAL A 180 0.06 10.71 7.87
CA VAL A 180 1.02 11.80 7.66
C VAL A 180 2.36 11.25 7.18
N ALA A 181 3.00 11.99 6.26
CA ALA A 181 4.37 11.75 5.84
C ALA A 181 5.29 12.53 6.80
N THR A 182 5.80 11.86 7.83
CA THR A 182 6.71 12.49 8.79
C THR A 182 8.16 12.28 8.40
N ALA A 183 8.98 13.32 8.59
CA ALA A 183 10.43 13.13 8.61
C ALA A 183 10.83 12.41 9.90
N ALA A 184 11.82 11.55 9.83
CA ALA A 184 12.37 10.89 11.02
C ALA A 184 12.79 11.93 12.08
N GLY A 185 12.34 11.74 13.34
CA GLY A 185 12.75 12.58 14.46
C GLY A 185 11.73 13.61 14.96
N VAL A 186 10.49 13.62 14.44
CA VAL A 186 9.42 14.45 15.01
C VAL A 186 8.96 13.84 16.33
N ILE A 187 9.22 14.55 17.45
CA ILE A 187 8.73 14.18 18.79
C ILE A 187 7.39 14.89 19.01
N ASP A 188 6.29 14.21 18.69
CA ASP A 188 4.93 14.67 19.00
C ASP A 188 4.13 13.50 19.59
N THR A 189 3.45 13.75 20.69
CA THR A 189 2.62 12.73 21.38
C THR A 189 1.43 12.25 20.55
N HIS A 190 1.00 13.03 19.56
CA HIS A 190 -0.08 12.67 18.65
C HIS A 190 0.40 11.80 17.48
N ILE A 191 1.69 11.79 17.19
CA ILE A 191 2.24 10.96 16.11
C ILE A 191 2.42 9.53 16.61
N LYS A 192 1.81 8.58 15.91
CA LYS A 192 1.88 7.15 16.19
C LYS A 192 2.24 6.37 14.95
N ASP A 193 3.12 5.42 15.10
CA ASP A 193 3.35 4.38 14.10
C ASP A 193 2.30 3.29 14.30
N ILE A 194 1.47 3.10 13.29
CA ILE A 194 0.40 2.11 13.28
C ILE A 194 0.94 0.86 12.59
N PRO A 195 1.06 -0.26 13.32
CA PRO A 195 1.64 -1.48 12.75
C PRO A 195 0.72 -2.12 11.71
N GLN A 196 1.33 -2.89 10.84
CA GLN A 196 0.62 -3.81 9.96
C GLN A 196 -0.14 -4.85 10.79
N VAL A 197 -1.37 -5.19 10.36
CA VAL A 197 -2.18 -6.18 11.07
C VAL A 197 -3.04 -6.98 10.08
N SER A 198 -3.17 -8.30 10.34
CA SER A 198 -4.12 -9.15 9.62
C SER A 198 -5.55 -8.81 10.03
N ALA A 199 -6.47 -8.80 9.08
CA ALA A 199 -7.85 -8.44 9.32
C ALA A 199 -8.80 -9.20 8.39
N ILE A 200 -10.06 -9.30 8.80
CA ILE A 200 -11.19 -9.55 7.92
C ILE A 200 -11.92 -8.24 7.69
N CYS A 201 -12.41 -7.99 6.49
CA CYS A 201 -13.10 -6.75 6.19
C CYS A 201 -14.28 -6.95 5.24
N ILE A 202 -15.17 -5.96 5.26
CA ILE A 202 -16.25 -5.77 4.29
C ILE A 202 -16.12 -4.36 3.72
N TYR A 203 -16.22 -4.24 2.41
CA TYR A 203 -16.39 -2.96 1.75
C TYR A 203 -17.89 -2.64 1.72
N TYR A 204 -18.26 -1.66 2.51
CA TYR A 204 -19.66 -1.26 2.71
C TYR A 204 -19.99 -0.01 1.90
N ARG A 205 -21.08 -0.05 1.15
CA ARG A 205 -21.67 1.11 0.49
C ARG A 205 -22.95 1.50 1.20
N GLY A 206 -23.01 2.71 1.74
CA GLY A 206 -24.19 3.20 2.44
C GLY A 206 -23.88 4.16 3.58
N PRO A 207 -24.92 4.55 4.34
CA PRO A 207 -24.81 5.48 5.45
C PRO A 207 -24.07 4.89 6.65
N TYR A 208 -23.35 5.73 7.37
CA TYR A 208 -22.54 5.33 8.54
C TYR A 208 -23.38 4.79 9.69
N GLU A 209 -24.66 5.15 9.76
CA GLU A 209 -25.65 4.70 10.75
C GLU A 209 -25.80 3.17 10.77
N ASN A 210 -25.54 2.50 9.65
CA ASN A 210 -25.73 1.06 9.50
C ASN A 210 -24.44 0.24 9.75
N PHE A 211 -23.34 0.84 10.22
CA PHE A 211 -22.09 0.14 10.46
C PHE A 211 -22.22 -1.03 11.44
N HIS A 212 -23.11 -0.91 12.44
CA HIS A 212 -23.35 -1.98 13.41
C HIS A 212 -23.73 -3.32 12.76
N THR A 213 -24.56 -3.30 11.71
CA THR A 213 -24.97 -4.51 10.99
C THR A 213 -23.76 -5.22 10.33
N VAL A 214 -22.83 -4.44 9.77
CA VAL A 214 -21.61 -4.97 9.15
C VAL A 214 -20.62 -5.47 10.21
N GLN A 215 -20.50 -4.74 11.31
CA GLN A 215 -19.63 -5.11 12.43
C GLN A 215 -20.07 -6.42 13.08
N ASP A 216 -21.39 -6.61 13.31
CA ASP A 216 -21.95 -7.86 13.84
C ASP A 216 -21.64 -9.05 12.93
N LYS A 217 -21.76 -8.86 11.62
CA LYS A 217 -21.41 -9.90 10.63
C LYS A 217 -19.95 -10.31 10.71
N LEU A 218 -19.03 -9.34 10.84
CA LEU A 218 -17.58 -9.61 10.99
C LEU A 218 -17.28 -10.34 12.32
N ILE A 219 -17.92 -9.93 13.41
CA ILE A 219 -17.77 -10.61 14.72
C ILE A 219 -18.24 -12.05 14.65
N ASN A 220 -19.40 -12.31 14.06
CA ASN A 220 -19.94 -13.66 13.94
C ASN A 220 -19.05 -14.52 13.08
N TYR A 221 -18.60 -14.02 11.94
CA TYR A 221 -17.65 -14.75 11.07
C TYR A 221 -16.34 -15.06 11.80
N ALA A 222 -15.77 -14.13 12.56
CA ALA A 222 -14.55 -14.36 13.33
C ALA A 222 -14.75 -15.50 14.35
N LYS A 223 -15.88 -15.52 15.08
CA LYS A 223 -16.23 -16.58 16.03
C LYS A 223 -16.37 -17.93 15.35
N GLU A 224 -17.10 -18.00 14.23
CA GLU A 224 -17.34 -19.24 13.48
C GLU A 224 -16.04 -19.83 12.88
N ASN A 225 -15.06 -18.99 12.57
CA ASN A 225 -13.79 -19.38 11.96
C ASN A 225 -12.60 -19.43 12.95
N GLY A 226 -12.85 -19.36 14.26
CA GLY A 226 -11.80 -19.46 15.27
C GLY A 226 -10.75 -18.34 15.20
N LEU A 227 -11.18 -17.12 14.84
CA LEU A 227 -10.31 -15.94 14.79
C LEU A 227 -10.49 -15.10 16.06
N ALA A 228 -9.37 -14.73 16.70
CA ALA A 228 -9.38 -13.82 17.84
C ALA A 228 -9.39 -12.37 17.37
N ALA A 229 -10.45 -11.61 17.72
CA ALA A 229 -10.52 -10.19 17.42
C ALA A 229 -9.57 -9.37 18.30
N CYS A 230 -8.89 -8.37 17.73
CA CYS A 230 -7.94 -7.49 18.44
C CYS A 230 -8.62 -6.40 19.32
N GLY A 231 -9.93 -6.44 19.48
CA GLY A 231 -10.67 -5.56 20.41
C GLY A 231 -11.17 -4.25 19.79
N TYR A 232 -10.96 -4.01 18.51
CA TYR A 232 -11.42 -2.80 17.83
C TYR A 232 -11.77 -3.06 16.36
N PHE A 233 -12.59 -2.18 15.78
CA PHE A 233 -12.79 -2.06 14.34
C PHE A 233 -11.97 -0.89 13.81
N ARG A 234 -11.43 -1.04 12.58
CA ARG A 234 -10.85 0.06 11.80
C ARG A 234 -11.75 0.36 10.61
N ASN A 235 -12.32 1.57 10.59
CA ASN A 235 -13.18 2.03 9.50
C ASN A 235 -12.38 3.03 8.64
N THR A 236 -12.04 2.62 7.42
CA THR A 236 -11.29 3.44 6.46
C THR A 236 -12.26 4.10 5.48
N PHE A 237 -12.28 5.43 5.45
CA PHE A 237 -13.19 6.21 4.60
C PHE A 237 -12.63 6.34 3.19
N MET A 238 -13.20 5.60 2.26
CA MET A 238 -12.79 5.61 0.85
C MET A 238 -13.48 6.72 0.07
N GLU A 239 -14.79 6.85 0.24
CA GLU A 239 -15.62 7.90 -0.34
C GLU A 239 -16.64 8.36 0.68
N GLY A 240 -16.83 9.65 0.79
CA GLY A 240 -17.72 10.26 1.79
C GLY A 240 -18.23 11.64 1.37
N PRO A 241 -18.56 12.50 2.32
CA PRO A 241 -19.13 13.83 2.06
C PRO A 241 -18.36 14.69 1.06
N PRO A 242 -17.00 14.73 1.03
CA PRO A 242 -16.27 15.52 0.03
C PRO A 242 -16.54 15.10 -1.41
N THR A 243 -16.83 13.81 -1.64
CA THR A 243 -17.06 13.25 -2.99
C THR A 243 -18.55 13.22 -3.35
N HIS A 244 -19.41 12.90 -2.39
CA HIS A 244 -20.83 12.62 -2.63
C HIS A 244 -21.79 13.58 -1.93
N GLY A 245 -21.28 14.61 -1.22
CA GLY A 245 -22.10 15.57 -0.49
C GLY A 245 -23.04 14.88 0.51
N ALA A 246 -24.32 15.20 0.45
CA ALA A 246 -25.34 14.63 1.34
C ALA A 246 -25.86 13.25 0.92
N ASN A 247 -25.40 12.69 -0.22
CA ASN A 247 -25.86 11.38 -0.68
C ASN A 247 -25.18 10.24 0.11
N LYS A 248 -25.63 10.02 1.32
CA LYS A 248 -25.10 9.00 2.25
C LYS A 248 -25.11 7.58 1.67
N ASN A 249 -26.04 7.26 0.75
CA ASN A 249 -26.11 5.94 0.11
C ASN A 249 -24.97 5.66 -0.89
N ALA A 250 -24.22 6.70 -1.26
CA ALA A 250 -23.05 6.56 -2.13
C ALA A 250 -21.73 6.50 -1.37
N TYR A 251 -21.74 6.66 -0.03
CA TYR A 251 -20.50 6.56 0.77
C TYR A 251 -19.95 5.15 0.71
N ILE A 252 -18.63 5.05 0.62
CA ILE A 252 -17.89 3.77 0.60
C ILE A 252 -16.91 3.76 1.75
N THR A 253 -17.00 2.73 2.59
CA THR A 253 -16.12 2.53 3.75
C THR A 253 -15.65 1.08 3.81
N GLN A 254 -14.35 0.87 3.98
CA GLN A 254 -13.84 -0.41 4.41
C GLN A 254 -14.02 -0.52 5.93
N ILE A 255 -14.83 -1.48 6.36
CA ILE A 255 -14.99 -1.82 7.78
C ILE A 255 -14.17 -3.08 8.02
N ALA A 256 -13.11 -2.97 8.80
CA ALA A 256 -12.19 -4.05 9.07
C ALA A 256 -12.18 -4.42 10.55
N LEU A 257 -12.15 -5.72 10.81
CA LEU A 257 -11.94 -6.31 12.12
C LEU A 257 -10.53 -6.92 12.14
N PRO A 258 -9.54 -6.29 12.80
CA PRO A 258 -8.24 -6.89 13.02
C PRO A 258 -8.37 -8.19 13.82
N VAL A 259 -7.68 -9.23 13.34
CA VAL A 259 -7.76 -10.58 13.90
C VAL A 259 -6.38 -11.23 14.01
N GLN A 260 -6.25 -12.16 14.96
CA GLN A 260 -5.13 -13.07 15.08
C GLN A 260 -5.64 -14.50 14.98
N SER A 261 -4.84 -15.39 14.38
CA SER A 261 -5.14 -16.83 14.45
C SER A 261 -5.07 -17.27 15.92
N LEU A 262 -6.10 -17.94 16.38
CA LEU A 262 -5.97 -18.68 17.64
C LEU A 262 -4.94 -19.79 17.37
N THR A 263 -3.67 -19.53 17.65
CA THR A 263 -2.68 -20.61 17.75
C THR A 263 -3.17 -21.52 18.85
N THR A 264 -3.65 -22.71 18.50
CA THR A 264 -3.71 -23.83 19.45
C THR A 264 -2.26 -24.10 19.83
N ASP A 265 -1.82 -23.58 20.97
CA ASP A 265 -0.63 -24.04 21.65
C ASP A 265 -0.85 -25.53 21.98
N SER A 266 -0.45 -26.38 21.03
CA SER A 266 -0.28 -27.80 21.27
C SER A 266 1.16 -27.99 21.74
N SER A 267 1.45 -27.50 22.92
CA SER A 267 2.60 -27.93 23.71
C SER A 267 2.10 -28.88 24.81
N LEU A 268 2.13 -30.14 24.50
CA LEU A 268 2.24 -31.26 25.45
C LEU A 268 3.47 -32.07 25.14
#